data_93702c10afdcee36f7530100de806a2a
#
_entry.id   93702c10afdcee36f7530100de806a2a
#
_cell.length_a   1.000
_cell.length_b   1.000
_cell.length_c   1.000
_cell.angle_alpha   90.00
_cell.angle_beta   90.00
_cell.angle_gamma   90.00
#
_symmetry.space_group_name_H-M   'P 1'
#
loop_
_entity.id
_entity.type
_entity.pdbx_description
1 polymer ?
#
loop_
_entity_poly.entity_id
_entity_poly.type
_entity_poly.pdbx_seq_one_letter_code
_entity_poly.pdbx_strand_id
1 'polypeptide(L)'
;LKEAVSAIPFVIRNTATGAIYNTQALPYSSADYNVHLRLAKAASNATVEVILADGTTVAWKDATQTFKSSDLLKGIQLRITTAGSGASTNTYTYKVTFKRYQQDPHAFAWSEASVTGLPAFTSTFSQVELSGNSGALYYVKADGTNAVSSFTTPTGAWTTSSLTGLGSGERLSSLLTYGGKLYATTSGSRLYEASALGTAFTAKTFPTTATPQTLLGGLSVDGKPTLALVGKTAAGATTFLGYNISAGTISTIGETPSTSFPTAGSTLSYELTGSSYSGAALYVSGGRTADGKVSPNLWATTNGTAWLIVGGKTQAGVSAVSQSQAYVESQKRIYRFVSTASTLELYISDDRGATWQEARTVAFSGLTRTDFAGYPLVAFPSSDGETVYLLRGAKTAGESAKLFVGKFGGLKTVTE
;
A
#
# COMPACT_ATOMS: atom_id res chain seq x y z
N LEU A 1 -14.56 7.55 15.45
CA LEU A 1 -15.25 8.54 14.58
C LEU A 1 -15.05 9.99 15.03
N LYS A 2 -15.10 10.29 16.34
CA LYS A 2 -14.88 11.66 16.84
C LYS A 2 -13.47 12.20 16.57
N GLU A 3 -12.45 11.36 16.69
CA GLU A 3 -11.05 11.77 16.48
C GLU A 3 -10.69 11.93 14.99
N ALA A 4 -11.27 11.13 14.11
CA ALA A 4 -11.01 11.22 12.68
C ALA A 4 -11.58 12.50 12.03
N VAL A 5 -12.65 13.09 12.61
CA VAL A 5 -13.31 14.28 12.07
C VAL A 5 -12.70 15.57 12.61
N SER A 6 -12.10 15.57 13.81
CA SER A 6 -11.53 16.77 14.44
C SER A 6 -10.30 17.33 13.74
N ALA A 7 -9.71 16.58 12.81
CA ALA A 7 -8.46 16.93 12.14
C ALA A 7 -8.59 17.23 10.63
N ILE A 8 -9.82 17.26 10.05
CA ILE A 8 -9.98 17.53 8.62
C ILE A 8 -9.95 19.03 8.35
N PRO A 9 -8.89 19.55 7.70
CA PRO A 9 -8.83 20.96 7.36
C PRO A 9 -9.73 21.29 6.17
N PHE A 10 -10.25 22.51 6.17
CA PHE A 10 -10.96 23.09 5.02
C PHE A 10 -10.06 24.06 4.29
N VAL A 11 -10.16 24.05 2.97
CA VAL A 11 -9.43 24.98 2.13
C VAL A 11 -10.42 25.99 1.52
N ILE A 12 -10.10 27.27 1.68
CA ILE A 12 -10.80 28.34 0.98
C ILE A 12 -10.05 28.54 -0.35
N ARG A 13 -10.69 28.19 -1.46
CA ARG A 13 -10.21 28.67 -2.76
C ARG A 13 -10.78 30.06 -2.98
N ASN A 14 -9.90 31.02 -3.08
CA ASN A 14 -10.25 32.39 -3.46
C ASN A 14 -10.50 32.45 -4.97
N THR A 15 -11.60 31.84 -5.41
CA THR A 15 -12.13 31.98 -6.74
C THR A 15 -13.27 32.98 -6.66
N ALA A 16 -13.65 33.62 -7.75
CA ALA A 16 -14.75 34.58 -7.82
C ALA A 16 -16.10 34.06 -7.24
N THR A 17 -16.20 32.77 -6.96
CA THR A 17 -17.37 32.10 -6.38
C THR A 17 -17.24 31.74 -4.89
N GLY A 18 -16.08 31.99 -4.24
CA GLY A 18 -15.90 31.79 -2.80
C GLY A 18 -16.21 30.37 -2.32
N ALA A 19 -15.72 29.32 -3.01
CA ALA A 19 -16.01 27.95 -2.62
C ALA A 19 -15.06 27.47 -1.50
N ILE A 20 -15.64 26.84 -0.48
CA ILE A 20 -14.94 26.20 0.65
C ILE A 20 -15.23 24.69 0.60
N TYR A 21 -14.22 23.86 0.76
CA TYR A 21 -14.39 22.41 0.82
C TYR A 21 -13.36 21.75 1.75
N ASN A 22 -13.72 20.58 2.28
CA ASN A 22 -12.81 19.76 3.07
C ASN A 22 -11.75 19.09 2.19
N THR A 23 -10.49 19.06 2.67
CA THR A 23 -9.35 18.48 1.94
C THR A 23 -9.41 16.95 1.91
N GLN A 24 -9.94 16.34 2.99
CA GLN A 24 -10.16 14.90 3.09
C GLN A 24 -11.65 14.62 3.16
N ALA A 25 -12.10 13.53 2.54
CA ALA A 25 -13.50 13.16 2.55
C ALA A 25 -13.96 12.81 3.98
N LEU A 26 -15.17 13.22 4.34
CA LEU A 26 -15.82 12.81 5.58
C LEU A 26 -16.06 11.29 5.57
N PRO A 27 -15.98 10.63 6.74
CA PRO A 27 -16.24 9.21 6.83
C PRO A 27 -17.65 8.84 6.33
N TYR A 28 -17.76 7.67 5.70
CA TYR A 28 -19.05 7.08 5.39
C TYR A 28 -19.79 6.69 6.68
N SER A 29 -21.08 7.03 6.75
CA SER A 29 -22.00 6.49 7.73
C SER A 29 -23.36 6.34 7.08
N SER A 30 -24.03 5.22 7.33
CA SER A 30 -25.42 4.99 6.94
C SER A 30 -26.41 5.73 7.86
N ALA A 31 -25.96 6.08 9.06
CA ALA A 31 -26.75 6.84 10.03
C ALA A 31 -26.33 8.32 10.02
N ASP A 32 -27.28 9.19 10.35
CA ASP A 32 -27.00 10.59 10.55
C ASP A 32 -26.15 10.80 11.82
N TYR A 33 -25.14 11.66 11.75
CA TYR A 33 -24.21 11.94 12.85
C TYR A 33 -24.00 13.44 13.05
N ASN A 34 -23.53 13.83 14.21
CA ASN A 34 -23.24 15.22 14.52
C ASN A 34 -21.85 15.59 13.99
N VAL A 35 -21.79 16.71 13.27
CA VAL A 35 -20.54 17.31 12.78
C VAL A 35 -20.31 18.62 13.54
N HIS A 36 -19.15 18.75 14.15
CA HIS A 36 -18.75 19.96 14.84
C HIS A 36 -17.89 20.80 13.89
N LEU A 37 -18.42 21.92 13.40
CA LEU A 37 -17.66 22.88 12.62
C LEU A 37 -17.01 23.90 13.55
N ARG A 38 -15.73 24.17 13.34
CA ARG A 38 -14.98 25.19 14.07
C ARG A 38 -14.47 26.27 13.11
N LEU A 39 -14.75 27.53 13.45
CA LEU A 39 -14.12 28.66 12.81
C LEU A 39 -12.94 29.13 13.66
N ALA A 40 -11.74 29.23 13.05
CA ALA A 40 -10.65 29.97 13.65
C ALA A 40 -10.98 31.46 13.53
N LYS A 41 -11.10 32.12 14.66
CA LYS A 41 -11.44 33.49 14.95
C LYS A 41 -11.72 34.41 13.77
N ALA A 42 -12.97 34.71 13.52
CA ALA A 42 -13.34 35.89 12.75
C ALA A 42 -12.85 37.17 13.48
N ALA A 43 -12.66 38.24 12.73
CA ALA A 43 -12.39 39.55 13.33
C ALA A 43 -13.48 39.85 14.37
N SER A 44 -13.09 40.50 15.47
CA SER A 44 -13.98 40.74 16.64
C SER A 44 -15.29 41.48 16.34
N ASN A 45 -15.41 42.08 15.15
CA ASN A 45 -16.54 42.85 14.65
C ASN A 45 -17.29 42.18 13.49
N ALA A 46 -17.01 40.89 13.18
CA ALA A 46 -17.72 40.15 12.17
C ALA A 46 -18.84 39.30 12.74
N THR A 47 -20.00 39.31 12.08
CA THR A 47 -21.07 38.34 12.33
C THR A 47 -20.98 37.23 11.27
N VAL A 48 -21.21 35.99 11.70
CA VAL A 48 -21.19 34.83 10.81
C VAL A 48 -22.53 34.09 10.95
N GLU A 49 -23.12 33.76 9.81
CA GLU A 49 -24.35 32.98 9.75
C GLU A 49 -24.13 31.79 8.82
N VAL A 50 -24.70 30.65 9.19
CA VAL A 50 -24.79 29.45 8.34
C VAL A 50 -26.19 29.40 7.75
N ILE A 51 -26.27 29.33 6.44
CA ILE A 51 -27.53 29.17 5.72
C ILE A 51 -27.57 27.72 5.22
N LEU A 52 -28.52 26.93 5.71
CA LEU A 52 -28.75 25.56 5.29
C LEU A 52 -29.41 25.49 3.91
N ALA A 53 -29.40 24.31 3.29
CA ALA A 53 -29.98 24.12 1.95
C ALA A 53 -31.50 24.39 1.88
N ASP A 54 -32.21 24.29 3.00
CA ASP A 54 -33.64 24.62 3.12
C ASP A 54 -33.90 26.13 3.34
N GLY A 55 -32.84 26.96 3.38
CA GLY A 55 -32.92 28.38 3.67
C GLY A 55 -32.88 28.77 5.15
N THR A 56 -32.88 27.81 6.05
CA THR A 56 -32.76 28.06 7.50
C THR A 56 -31.44 28.74 7.80
N THR A 57 -31.48 29.87 8.52
CA THR A 57 -30.30 30.62 8.94
C THR A 57 -29.99 30.36 10.41
N VAL A 58 -28.75 29.94 10.70
CA VAL A 58 -28.23 29.70 12.03
C VAL A 58 -27.11 30.69 12.32
N ALA A 59 -27.28 31.53 13.29
CA ALA A 59 -26.24 32.46 13.73
C ALA A 59 -25.07 31.69 14.38
N TRP A 60 -23.85 32.00 14.01
CA TRP A 60 -22.64 31.43 14.62
C TRP A 60 -22.37 32.15 15.96
N LYS A 61 -22.68 31.49 17.06
CA LYS A 61 -22.57 32.07 18.39
C LYS A 61 -21.32 31.67 19.16
N ASP A 62 -20.86 30.45 18.93
CA ASP A 62 -19.77 29.84 19.69
C ASP A 62 -18.58 29.50 18.77
N ALA A 63 -17.43 29.25 19.37
CA ALA A 63 -16.24 28.83 18.62
C ALA A 63 -16.46 27.53 17.81
N THR A 64 -17.45 26.72 18.24
CA THR A 64 -17.84 25.47 17.62
C THR A 64 -19.35 25.40 17.46
N GLN A 65 -19.82 25.11 16.26
CA GLN A 65 -21.24 24.92 15.95
C GLN A 65 -21.47 23.47 15.51
N THR A 66 -22.57 22.87 16.01
CA THR A 66 -22.92 21.47 15.71
C THR A 66 -24.05 21.41 14.69
N PHE A 67 -23.87 20.59 13.65
CA PHE A 67 -24.87 20.35 12.62
C PHE A 67 -25.07 18.83 12.44
N LYS A 68 -26.20 18.46 11.85
CA LYS A 68 -26.42 17.09 11.38
C LYS A 68 -25.67 16.89 10.05
N SER A 69 -25.07 15.70 9.86
CA SER A 69 -24.41 15.37 8.60
C SER A 69 -25.36 15.45 7.40
N SER A 70 -26.61 15.05 7.57
CA SER A 70 -27.67 15.17 6.55
C SER A 70 -27.92 16.60 6.07
N ASP A 71 -27.77 17.58 6.94
CA ASP A 71 -27.95 19.00 6.59
C ASP A 71 -26.72 19.53 5.84
N LEU A 72 -25.53 19.21 6.35
CA LEU A 72 -24.28 19.68 5.75
C LEU A 72 -24.05 19.11 4.36
N LEU A 73 -24.43 17.85 4.13
CA LEU A 73 -24.20 17.16 2.87
C LEU A 73 -25.07 17.66 1.71
N LYS A 74 -26.08 18.44 1.98
CA LYS A 74 -26.85 19.18 0.97
C LYS A 74 -26.16 20.48 0.52
N GLY A 75 -25.01 20.80 1.17
CA GLY A 75 -24.31 22.07 0.99
C GLY A 75 -24.89 23.16 1.90
N ILE A 76 -24.02 24.04 2.36
CA ILE A 76 -24.38 25.21 3.15
C ILE A 76 -23.73 26.46 2.57
N GLN A 77 -24.21 27.63 3.01
CA GLN A 77 -23.55 28.90 2.74
C GLN A 77 -23.10 29.52 4.07
N LEU A 78 -21.91 30.10 4.08
CA LEU A 78 -21.44 30.97 5.14
C LEU A 78 -21.62 32.42 4.71
N ARG A 79 -22.44 33.16 5.44
CA ARG A 79 -22.59 34.61 5.25
C ARG A 79 -21.81 35.33 6.34
N ILE A 80 -20.83 36.13 5.94
CA ILE A 80 -19.97 36.89 6.83
C ILE A 80 -20.26 38.38 6.61
N THR A 81 -20.67 39.06 7.65
CA THR A 81 -20.93 40.51 7.60
C THR A 81 -19.92 41.22 8.51
N THR A 82 -19.19 42.16 7.94
CA THR A 82 -18.19 42.98 8.65
C THR A 82 -18.57 44.45 8.58
N ALA A 83 -18.13 45.22 9.55
CA ALA A 83 -18.24 46.66 9.49
C ALA A 83 -17.35 47.20 8.32
N GLY A 84 -17.96 48.03 7.51
CA GLY A 84 -17.24 48.79 6.47
C GLY A 84 -16.79 50.15 6.95
N SER A 85 -16.34 51.03 6.08
CA SER A 85 -16.03 52.40 6.41
C SER A 85 -17.33 53.22 6.61
N GLY A 86 -17.42 53.92 7.74
CA GLY A 86 -18.62 54.67 8.13
C GLY A 86 -19.74 53.76 8.61
N ALA A 87 -20.98 54.03 8.26
CA ALA A 87 -22.18 53.22 8.64
C ALA A 87 -22.43 52.03 7.65
N SER A 88 -21.55 51.79 6.69
CA SER A 88 -21.71 50.71 5.73
C SER A 88 -21.32 49.35 6.34
N THR A 89 -21.88 48.27 5.78
CA THR A 89 -21.50 46.91 6.05
C THR A 89 -21.10 46.19 4.78
N ASN A 90 -20.09 45.32 4.86
CA ASN A 90 -19.70 44.43 3.78
C ASN A 90 -20.19 43.03 4.07
N THR A 91 -20.89 42.43 3.12
CA THR A 91 -21.38 41.06 3.25
C THR A 91 -20.74 40.15 2.20
N TYR A 92 -20.17 39.05 2.68
CA TYR A 92 -19.51 38.03 1.84
C TYR A 92 -20.26 36.70 2.02
N THR A 93 -20.54 36.02 0.93
CA THR A 93 -21.19 34.72 0.95
C THR A 93 -20.29 33.68 0.33
N TYR A 94 -20.05 32.60 1.05
CA TYR A 94 -19.20 31.48 0.61
C TYR A 94 -20.06 30.23 0.51
N LYS A 95 -19.97 29.51 -0.59
CA LYS A 95 -20.57 28.18 -0.73
C LYS A 95 -19.63 27.15 -0.07
N VAL A 96 -20.13 26.39 0.89
CA VAL A 96 -19.39 25.30 1.54
C VAL A 96 -19.94 23.99 1.06
N THR A 97 -19.07 23.19 0.46
CA THR A 97 -19.38 21.86 -0.08
C THR A 97 -18.61 20.82 0.72
N PHE A 98 -19.28 19.75 1.12
CA PHE A 98 -18.68 18.68 1.88
C PHE A 98 -18.46 17.46 0.97
N LYS A 99 -17.21 17.01 0.89
CA LYS A 99 -16.86 15.73 0.29
C LYS A 99 -17.04 14.63 1.32
N ARG A 100 -17.74 13.56 0.95
CA ARG A 100 -17.84 12.33 1.76
C ARG A 100 -17.63 11.10 0.91
N TYR A 101 -17.29 9.99 1.56
CA TYR A 101 -17.33 8.71 0.88
C TYR A 101 -18.79 8.28 0.66
N GLN A 102 -19.11 7.80 -0.55
CA GLN A 102 -20.44 7.30 -0.89
C GLN A 102 -20.75 5.96 -0.24
N GLN A 103 -19.69 5.22 0.12
CA GLN A 103 -19.76 3.92 0.78
C GLN A 103 -18.61 3.75 1.75
N ASP A 104 -18.66 2.70 2.55
CA ASP A 104 -17.56 2.37 3.45
C ASP A 104 -16.27 2.17 2.65
N PRO A 105 -15.22 2.99 2.88
CA PRO A 105 -13.96 2.87 2.15
C PRO A 105 -13.21 1.57 2.44
N HIS A 106 -13.65 0.78 3.43
CA HIS A 106 -13.14 -0.55 3.74
C HIS A 106 -13.97 -1.67 3.10
N ALA A 107 -15.11 -1.36 2.48
CA ALA A 107 -15.97 -2.37 1.88
C ALA A 107 -15.36 -2.95 0.60
N PHE A 108 -15.34 -4.28 0.54
CA PHE A 108 -15.07 -5.03 -0.67
C PHE A 108 -16.27 -5.89 -1.02
N ALA A 109 -16.49 -6.09 -2.31
CA ALA A 109 -17.34 -7.14 -2.84
C ALA A 109 -16.43 -8.19 -3.49
N TRP A 110 -16.27 -9.33 -2.83
CA TRP A 110 -15.43 -10.42 -3.32
C TRP A 110 -16.24 -11.44 -4.10
N SER A 111 -15.64 -12.01 -5.13
CA SER A 111 -16.15 -13.17 -5.86
C SER A 111 -14.99 -14.07 -6.27
N GLU A 112 -15.19 -15.39 -6.27
CA GLU A 112 -14.25 -16.33 -6.87
C GLU A 112 -14.35 -16.24 -8.39
N ALA A 113 -13.21 -16.11 -9.08
CA ALA A 113 -13.14 -16.08 -10.53
C ALA A 113 -12.88 -17.50 -11.06
N SER A 114 -13.62 -17.90 -12.10
CA SER A 114 -13.35 -19.14 -12.82
C SER A 114 -12.20 -18.89 -13.81
N VAL A 115 -11.00 -19.34 -13.46
CA VAL A 115 -9.78 -19.11 -14.24
C VAL A 115 -9.12 -20.44 -14.55
N THR A 116 -8.67 -20.60 -15.79
CA THR A 116 -7.95 -21.81 -16.23
C THR A 116 -6.44 -21.63 -16.09
N GLY A 117 -5.73 -22.71 -15.71
CA GLY A 117 -4.26 -22.71 -15.64
C GLY A 117 -3.68 -22.03 -14.41
N LEU A 118 -4.46 -21.75 -13.36
CA LEU A 118 -3.92 -21.21 -12.12
C LEU A 118 -2.84 -22.11 -11.53
N PRO A 119 -1.69 -21.56 -11.12
CA PRO A 119 -0.57 -22.34 -10.61
C PRO A 119 -0.80 -22.77 -9.15
N ALA A 120 -0.54 -24.02 -8.82
CA ALA A 120 -0.52 -24.52 -7.45
C ALA A 120 0.81 -24.16 -6.77
N PHE A 121 0.96 -22.95 -6.30
CA PHE A 121 2.16 -22.48 -5.58
C PHE A 121 2.04 -22.75 -4.07
N THR A 122 3.20 -22.85 -3.43
CA THR A 122 3.34 -23.09 -1.99
C THR A 122 3.82 -21.86 -1.24
N SER A 123 3.97 -21.94 0.08
CA SER A 123 4.44 -20.86 0.93
C SER A 123 5.97 -20.61 0.87
N THR A 124 6.73 -21.41 0.09
CA THR A 124 8.19 -21.27 0.02
C THR A 124 8.58 -19.94 -0.59
N PHE A 125 8.08 -19.63 -1.78
CA PHE A 125 8.22 -18.35 -2.45
C PHE A 125 7.11 -18.18 -3.48
N SER A 126 6.53 -16.99 -3.51
CA SER A 126 5.58 -16.57 -4.55
C SER A 126 5.50 -15.05 -4.61
N GLN A 127 5.62 -14.49 -5.80
CA GLN A 127 5.52 -13.05 -6.03
C GLN A 127 5.00 -12.76 -7.45
N VAL A 128 4.07 -11.80 -7.54
CA VAL A 128 3.56 -11.29 -8.83
C VAL A 128 4.33 -10.04 -9.23
N GLU A 129 4.75 -10.02 -10.49
CA GLU A 129 5.22 -8.83 -11.17
C GLU A 129 4.19 -8.42 -12.23
N LEU A 130 3.93 -7.12 -12.34
CA LEU A 130 2.90 -6.56 -13.22
C LEU A 130 3.50 -5.65 -14.30
N SER A 131 2.88 -5.66 -15.47
CA SER A 131 3.12 -4.70 -16.55
C SER A 131 1.79 -4.34 -17.20
N GLY A 132 1.19 -3.25 -16.78
CA GLY A 132 -0.20 -2.90 -17.14
C GLY A 132 -1.18 -3.96 -16.64
N ASN A 133 -2.00 -4.50 -17.55
CA ASN A 133 -2.95 -5.57 -17.25
C ASN A 133 -2.34 -6.97 -17.26
N SER A 134 -1.14 -7.11 -17.84
CA SER A 134 -0.42 -8.37 -17.89
C SER A 134 0.43 -8.56 -16.66
N GLY A 135 0.78 -9.81 -16.36
CA GLY A 135 1.66 -10.10 -15.24
C GLY A 135 2.18 -11.51 -15.27
N ALA A 136 3.06 -11.79 -14.32
CA ALA A 136 3.64 -13.10 -14.10
C ALA A 136 3.80 -13.39 -12.62
N LEU A 137 3.33 -14.54 -12.17
CA LEU A 137 3.59 -15.10 -10.86
C LEU A 137 4.84 -15.97 -10.93
N TYR A 138 5.89 -15.59 -10.24
CA TYR A 138 7.08 -16.38 -9.99
C TYR A 138 6.92 -17.14 -8.68
N TYR A 139 7.21 -18.44 -8.69
CA TYR A 139 6.96 -19.27 -7.51
C TYR A 139 7.82 -20.53 -7.46
N VAL A 140 7.90 -21.10 -6.27
CA VAL A 140 8.50 -22.41 -6.05
C VAL A 140 7.35 -23.42 -5.90
N LYS A 141 7.38 -24.48 -6.70
CA LYS A 141 6.42 -25.60 -6.64
C LYS A 141 6.64 -26.48 -5.41
N ALA A 142 5.69 -27.38 -5.15
CA ALA A 142 5.80 -28.35 -4.05
C ALA A 142 7.00 -29.32 -4.18
N ASP A 143 7.43 -29.62 -5.42
CA ASP A 143 8.62 -30.42 -5.72
C ASP A 143 9.94 -29.65 -5.55
N GLY A 144 9.84 -28.36 -5.19
CA GLY A 144 10.99 -27.47 -5.02
C GLY A 144 11.54 -26.86 -6.31
N THR A 145 10.93 -27.08 -7.47
CA THR A 145 11.33 -26.46 -8.72
C THR A 145 10.74 -25.06 -8.88
N ASN A 146 11.48 -24.18 -9.56
CA ASN A 146 11.00 -22.84 -9.87
C ASN A 146 10.11 -22.85 -11.10
N ALA A 147 9.07 -22.01 -11.09
CA ALA A 147 8.19 -21.82 -12.23
C ALA A 147 7.70 -20.38 -12.32
N VAL A 148 7.18 -20.03 -13.46
CA VAL A 148 6.47 -18.78 -13.69
C VAL A 148 5.15 -19.06 -14.40
N SER A 149 4.08 -18.43 -13.96
CA SER A 149 2.78 -18.46 -14.65
C SER A 149 2.40 -17.06 -15.07
N SER A 150 2.27 -16.85 -16.38
CA SER A 150 1.97 -15.54 -16.98
C SER A 150 0.51 -15.45 -17.40
N PHE A 151 -0.01 -14.22 -17.40
CA PHE A 151 -1.36 -13.87 -17.84
C PHE A 151 -1.37 -12.53 -18.58
N THR A 152 -2.29 -12.36 -19.51
CA THR A 152 -2.56 -11.05 -20.16
C THR A 152 -3.60 -10.23 -19.40
N THR A 153 -4.53 -10.91 -18.75
CA THR A 153 -5.47 -10.33 -17.78
C THR A 153 -5.60 -11.29 -16.61
N PRO A 154 -5.71 -10.79 -15.36
CA PRO A 154 -5.72 -11.65 -14.17
C PRO A 154 -6.81 -12.73 -14.17
N THR A 155 -7.99 -12.41 -14.72
CA THR A 155 -9.14 -13.35 -14.83
C THR A 155 -9.14 -14.16 -16.12
N GLY A 156 -8.16 -13.97 -17.01
CA GLY A 156 -7.97 -14.78 -18.22
C GLY A 156 -7.23 -16.09 -17.94
N ALA A 157 -6.86 -16.79 -19.03
CA ALA A 157 -6.05 -18.00 -18.92
C ALA A 157 -4.62 -17.69 -18.45
N TRP A 158 -4.08 -18.56 -17.58
CA TRP A 158 -2.71 -18.53 -17.13
C TRP A 158 -1.89 -19.61 -17.80
N THR A 159 -0.67 -19.29 -18.21
CA THR A 159 0.24 -20.22 -18.88
C THR A 159 1.50 -20.40 -18.03
N THR A 160 1.77 -21.63 -17.62
CA THR A 160 2.95 -21.98 -16.81
C THR A 160 4.13 -22.35 -17.68
N SER A 161 5.29 -21.80 -17.36
CA SER A 161 6.58 -22.06 -17.98
C SER A 161 7.65 -22.34 -16.93
N SER A 162 8.71 -23.06 -17.33
CA SER A 162 9.88 -23.27 -16.49
C SER A 162 10.79 -22.04 -16.56
N LEU A 163 11.47 -21.73 -15.44
CA LEU A 163 12.55 -20.76 -15.43
C LEU A 163 13.86 -21.42 -15.88
N THR A 164 14.65 -20.69 -16.63
CA THR A 164 15.96 -21.14 -17.13
C THR A 164 17.09 -20.23 -16.64
N GLY A 165 18.33 -20.72 -16.67
CA GLY A 165 19.51 -19.95 -16.32
C GLY A 165 19.81 -19.84 -14.83
N LEU A 166 18.93 -20.32 -13.94
CA LEU A 166 19.23 -20.46 -12.51
C LEU A 166 20.16 -21.66 -12.25
N GLY A 167 20.91 -21.62 -11.17
CA GLY A 167 21.77 -22.74 -10.77
C GLY A 167 20.97 -24.01 -10.48
N SER A 168 21.58 -25.17 -10.72
CA SER A 168 20.93 -26.47 -10.48
C SER A 168 20.51 -26.61 -9.01
N GLY A 169 19.24 -26.94 -8.77
CA GLY A 169 18.66 -27.10 -7.43
C GLY A 169 18.43 -25.81 -6.65
N GLU A 170 18.79 -24.64 -7.21
CA GLU A 170 18.52 -23.36 -6.57
C GLU A 170 17.04 -22.99 -6.63
N ARG A 171 16.53 -22.41 -5.55
CA ARG A 171 15.16 -21.93 -5.43
C ARG A 171 15.14 -20.42 -5.31
N LEU A 172 14.16 -19.78 -5.94
CA LEU A 172 13.93 -18.35 -5.74
C LEU A 172 13.69 -18.05 -4.26
N SER A 173 14.28 -16.97 -3.78
CA SER A 173 14.12 -16.48 -2.39
C SER A 173 13.62 -15.04 -2.33
N SER A 174 13.97 -14.20 -3.29
CA SER A 174 13.36 -12.88 -3.48
C SER A 174 13.40 -12.45 -4.93
N LEU A 175 12.53 -11.52 -5.30
CA LEU A 175 12.39 -10.99 -6.64
C LEU A 175 12.12 -9.48 -6.57
N LEU A 176 12.60 -8.72 -7.55
CA LEU A 176 12.42 -7.28 -7.62
C LEU A 176 12.52 -6.79 -9.06
N THR A 177 11.54 -6.01 -9.51
CA THR A 177 11.67 -5.24 -10.76
C THR A 177 12.25 -3.86 -10.46
N TYR A 178 13.35 -3.52 -11.14
CA TYR A 178 13.97 -2.20 -11.05
C TYR A 178 14.66 -1.82 -12.37
N GLY A 179 14.49 -0.57 -12.83
CA GLY A 179 15.09 -0.08 -14.06
C GLY A 179 14.70 -0.87 -15.31
N GLY A 180 13.49 -1.43 -15.38
CA GLY A 180 13.01 -2.24 -16.50
C GLY A 180 13.61 -3.66 -16.58
N LYS A 181 14.29 -4.09 -15.51
CA LYS A 181 14.89 -5.43 -15.36
C LYS A 181 14.30 -6.13 -14.15
N LEU A 182 14.29 -7.44 -14.20
CA LEU A 182 13.90 -8.31 -13.10
C LEU A 182 15.15 -8.88 -12.44
N TYR A 183 15.29 -8.68 -11.15
CA TYR A 183 16.37 -9.21 -10.33
C TYR A 183 15.84 -10.28 -9.39
N ALA A 184 16.61 -11.33 -9.15
CA ALA A 184 16.25 -12.41 -8.25
C ALA A 184 17.45 -12.83 -7.40
N THR A 185 17.19 -13.19 -6.14
CA THR A 185 18.12 -13.98 -5.33
C THR A 185 17.61 -15.40 -5.19
N THR A 186 18.50 -16.32 -4.89
CA THR A 186 18.21 -17.75 -4.78
C THR A 186 18.75 -18.34 -3.49
N SER A 187 18.31 -19.55 -3.16
CA SER A 187 18.84 -20.34 -2.04
C SER A 187 20.34 -20.64 -2.16
N GLY A 188 20.91 -20.54 -3.37
CA GLY A 188 22.35 -20.61 -3.63
C GLY A 188 23.10 -19.31 -3.29
N SER A 189 22.42 -18.31 -2.73
CA SER A 189 23.01 -17.01 -2.39
C SER A 189 23.63 -16.33 -3.62
N ARG A 190 22.95 -16.38 -4.74
CA ARG A 190 23.33 -15.75 -6.01
C ARG A 190 22.34 -14.70 -6.43
N LEU A 191 22.84 -13.68 -7.14
CA LEU A 191 22.05 -12.66 -7.78
C LEU A 191 21.90 -12.97 -9.28
N TYR A 192 20.69 -12.84 -9.77
CA TYR A 192 20.34 -13.04 -11.18
C TYR A 192 19.61 -11.84 -11.75
N GLU A 193 19.68 -11.69 -13.06
CA GLU A 193 18.95 -10.68 -13.84
C GLU A 193 18.21 -11.35 -14.99
N ALA A 194 17.01 -10.86 -15.29
CA ALA A 194 16.22 -11.19 -16.46
C ALA A 194 15.60 -9.92 -17.07
N SER A 195 15.02 -10.00 -18.26
CA SER A 195 14.13 -8.96 -18.77
C SER A 195 12.85 -8.85 -17.90
N ALA A 196 12.15 -7.74 -17.97
CA ALA A 196 10.85 -7.60 -17.31
C ALA A 196 9.90 -8.73 -17.73
N LEU A 197 9.26 -9.38 -16.77
CA LEU A 197 8.42 -10.57 -16.93
C LEU A 197 9.13 -11.76 -17.64
N GLY A 198 10.46 -11.77 -17.67
CA GLY A 198 11.25 -12.78 -18.36
C GLY A 198 11.32 -14.12 -17.64
N THR A 199 11.60 -15.17 -18.40
CA THR A 199 11.75 -16.56 -17.91
C THR A 199 13.20 -17.05 -17.89
N ALA A 200 14.10 -16.34 -18.59
CA ALA A 200 15.51 -16.66 -18.70
C ALA A 200 16.36 -15.72 -17.83
N PHE A 201 17.00 -16.28 -16.84
CA PHE A 201 17.85 -15.57 -15.90
C PHE A 201 19.33 -15.71 -16.25
N THR A 202 20.08 -14.66 -16.04
CA THR A 202 21.54 -14.65 -16.18
C THR A 202 22.17 -14.29 -14.85
N ALA A 203 23.13 -15.06 -14.40
CA ALA A 203 23.84 -14.78 -13.15
C ALA A 203 24.60 -13.45 -13.25
N LYS A 204 24.46 -12.63 -12.22
CA LYS A 204 25.23 -11.39 -12.05
C LYS A 204 26.49 -11.69 -11.27
N THR A 205 27.60 -11.07 -11.69
CA THR A 205 28.80 -11.07 -10.87
C THR A 205 28.53 -10.39 -9.53
N PHE A 206 28.78 -11.10 -8.46
CA PHE A 206 28.66 -10.57 -7.11
C PHE A 206 30.00 -10.70 -6.38
N PRO A 207 30.49 -9.66 -5.69
CA PRO A 207 31.79 -9.70 -5.04
C PRO A 207 31.90 -10.82 -4.00
N THR A 208 33.07 -11.47 -3.94
CA THR A 208 33.32 -12.59 -2.99
C THR A 208 33.35 -12.17 -1.51
N THR A 209 33.39 -10.86 -1.25
CA THR A 209 33.36 -10.29 0.12
C THR A 209 32.01 -10.41 0.80
N ALA A 210 30.96 -10.72 0.04
CA ALA A 210 29.60 -10.90 0.58
C ALA A 210 28.77 -11.82 -0.33
N THR A 211 27.61 -12.26 0.19
CA THR A 211 26.61 -13.04 -0.54
C THR A 211 25.23 -12.41 -0.42
N PRO A 212 24.46 -12.31 -1.52
CA PRO A 212 23.10 -11.77 -1.48
C PRO A 212 22.12 -12.76 -0.85
N GLN A 213 21.14 -12.27 -0.10
CA GLN A 213 20.10 -13.09 0.51
C GLN A 213 18.70 -12.64 0.06
N THR A 214 18.33 -11.38 0.34
CA THR A 214 16.99 -10.85 0.11
C THR A 214 17.08 -9.47 -0.53
N LEU A 215 16.44 -9.30 -1.68
CA LEU A 215 16.26 -7.99 -2.31
C LEU A 215 15.21 -7.18 -1.53
N LEU A 216 15.51 -5.92 -1.29
CA LEU A 216 14.64 -5.01 -0.56
C LEU A 216 14.01 -3.96 -1.47
N GLY A 217 14.76 -3.49 -2.47
CA GLY A 217 14.30 -2.49 -3.41
C GLY A 217 15.43 -1.92 -4.25
N GLY A 218 15.08 -1.08 -5.22
CA GLY A 218 16.03 -0.33 -6.03
C GLY A 218 15.93 1.16 -5.75
N LEU A 219 17.05 1.86 -5.76
CA LEU A 219 17.12 3.31 -5.58
C LEU A 219 18.34 3.87 -6.32
N SER A 220 18.33 5.18 -6.52
CA SER A 220 19.49 5.89 -7.06
C SER A 220 20.35 6.41 -5.90
N VAL A 221 21.59 5.97 -5.78
CA VAL A 221 22.58 6.46 -4.81
C VAL A 221 23.67 7.22 -5.55
N ASP A 222 23.81 8.49 -5.31
CA ASP A 222 24.75 9.38 -6.02
C ASP A 222 24.65 9.28 -7.55
N GLY A 223 23.40 9.20 -8.05
CA GLY A 223 23.11 9.04 -9.48
C GLY A 223 23.36 7.64 -10.05
N LYS A 224 23.73 6.67 -9.23
CA LYS A 224 24.00 5.29 -9.64
C LYS A 224 22.86 4.36 -9.27
N PRO A 225 22.35 3.55 -10.22
CA PRO A 225 21.30 2.58 -9.93
C PRO A 225 21.83 1.50 -8.97
N THR A 226 21.19 1.38 -7.82
CA THR A 226 21.64 0.55 -6.72
C THR A 226 20.50 -0.36 -6.25
N LEU A 227 20.79 -1.65 -6.04
CA LEU A 227 19.89 -2.56 -5.33
C LEU A 227 20.26 -2.55 -3.84
N ALA A 228 19.26 -2.27 -3.01
CA ALA A 228 19.36 -2.48 -1.57
C ALA A 228 18.96 -3.92 -1.25
N LEU A 229 19.78 -4.62 -0.47
CA LEU A 229 19.52 -6.00 -0.11
C LEU A 229 20.06 -6.36 1.28
N VAL A 230 19.54 -7.41 1.87
CA VAL A 230 20.14 -8.11 2.98
C VAL A 230 21.09 -9.17 2.43
N GLY A 231 22.26 -9.28 2.99
CA GLY A 231 23.24 -10.29 2.63
C GLY A 231 24.06 -10.76 3.81
N LYS A 232 25.07 -11.58 3.53
CA LYS A 232 26.08 -12.00 4.50
C LYS A 232 27.45 -11.57 4.06
N THR A 233 28.26 -11.11 4.99
CA THR A 233 29.70 -10.88 4.76
C THR A 233 30.45 -12.20 4.58
N ALA A 234 31.69 -12.17 4.12
CA ALA A 234 32.54 -13.36 4.04
C ALA A 234 32.72 -14.06 5.41
N ALA A 235 32.62 -13.33 6.52
CA ALA A 235 32.61 -13.88 7.88
C ALA A 235 31.25 -14.46 8.31
N GLY A 236 30.23 -14.45 7.43
CA GLY A 236 28.90 -14.99 7.72
C GLY A 236 27.96 -14.06 8.48
N ALA A 237 28.37 -12.84 8.83
CA ALA A 237 27.53 -11.88 9.51
C ALA A 237 26.47 -11.30 8.56
N THR A 238 25.21 -11.25 9.01
CA THR A 238 24.11 -10.62 8.26
C THR A 238 24.27 -9.10 8.26
N THR A 239 24.14 -8.49 7.10
CA THR A 239 24.33 -7.06 6.91
C THR A 239 23.48 -6.51 5.77
N PHE A 240 23.28 -5.19 5.74
CA PHE A 240 22.75 -4.51 4.56
C PHE A 240 23.84 -4.32 3.51
N LEU A 241 23.47 -4.43 2.25
CA LEU A 241 24.37 -4.27 1.12
C LEU A 241 23.74 -3.32 0.08
N GLY A 242 24.54 -2.39 -0.41
CA GLY A 242 24.23 -1.59 -1.59
C GLY A 242 24.98 -2.15 -2.81
N TYR A 243 24.27 -2.74 -3.76
CA TYR A 243 24.86 -3.28 -4.98
C TYR A 243 24.65 -2.32 -6.15
N ASN A 244 25.73 -1.74 -6.66
CA ASN A 244 25.73 -0.92 -7.87
C ASN A 244 25.56 -1.80 -9.10
N ILE A 245 24.42 -1.67 -9.78
CA ILE A 245 24.05 -2.50 -10.90
C ILE A 245 25.01 -2.31 -12.09
N SER A 246 25.37 -1.06 -12.37
CA SER A 246 26.20 -0.71 -13.53
C SER A 246 27.64 -1.17 -13.38
N ALA A 247 28.19 -1.07 -12.16
CA ALA A 247 29.57 -1.45 -11.88
C ALA A 247 29.72 -2.94 -11.53
N GLY A 248 28.64 -3.64 -11.14
CA GLY A 248 28.70 -5.01 -10.64
C GLY A 248 29.44 -5.14 -9.30
N THR A 249 29.41 -4.09 -8.47
CA THR A 249 30.17 -4.03 -7.22
C THR A 249 29.27 -3.73 -6.05
N ILE A 250 29.69 -4.16 -4.84
CA ILE A 250 29.09 -3.66 -3.59
C ILE A 250 29.68 -2.27 -3.34
N SER A 251 28.82 -1.25 -3.37
CA SER A 251 29.22 0.13 -3.11
C SER A 251 29.43 0.39 -1.61
N THR A 252 28.64 -0.29 -0.77
CA THR A 252 28.68 -0.10 0.69
C THR A 252 28.22 -1.37 1.39
N ILE A 253 28.93 -1.74 2.47
CA ILE A 253 28.50 -2.72 3.49
C ILE A 253 27.96 -1.90 4.66
N GLY A 254 26.72 -2.13 5.00
CA GLY A 254 25.98 -1.36 6.01
C GLY A 254 25.97 -2.03 7.38
N GLU A 255 24.99 -1.60 8.16
CA GLU A 255 24.76 -2.10 9.50
C GLU A 255 24.14 -3.50 9.50
N THR A 256 24.22 -4.18 10.64
CA THR A 256 23.43 -5.41 10.87
C THR A 256 21.96 -5.07 10.99
N PRO A 257 21.06 -5.76 10.24
CA PRO A 257 19.64 -5.56 10.40
C PRO A 257 19.18 -5.78 11.84
N SER A 258 18.31 -4.91 12.33
CA SER A 258 17.69 -5.13 13.64
C SER A 258 16.79 -6.37 13.63
N THR A 259 16.48 -6.94 14.78
CA THR A 259 15.62 -8.14 14.90
C THR A 259 14.19 -7.93 14.38
N SER A 260 13.74 -6.68 14.31
CA SER A 260 12.43 -6.31 13.77
C SER A 260 12.44 -6.01 12.26
N PHE A 261 13.61 -6.04 11.61
CA PHE A 261 13.75 -5.85 10.17
C PHE A 261 13.32 -7.11 9.40
N PRO A 262 12.58 -6.99 8.28
CA PRO A 262 12.21 -8.14 7.47
C PRO A 262 13.43 -8.66 6.70
N THR A 263 13.80 -9.89 6.99
CA THR A 263 14.91 -10.59 6.31
C THR A 263 14.45 -11.69 5.37
N ALA A 264 13.16 -11.97 5.32
CA ALA A 264 12.56 -12.99 4.47
C ALA A 264 11.10 -12.64 4.10
N GLY A 265 10.55 -13.38 3.14
CA GLY A 265 9.17 -13.24 2.69
C GLY A 265 8.97 -12.07 1.72
N SER A 266 7.72 -11.94 1.26
CA SER A 266 7.35 -10.87 0.32
C SER A 266 7.33 -9.51 1.03
N THR A 267 8.12 -8.57 0.52
CA THR A 267 8.09 -7.16 0.92
C THR A 267 7.44 -6.33 -0.17
N LEU A 268 6.84 -5.22 0.20
CA LEU A 268 6.46 -4.16 -0.72
C LEU A 268 7.48 -3.04 -0.59
N SER A 269 8.13 -2.70 -1.70
CA SER A 269 9.03 -1.54 -1.76
C SER A 269 8.50 -0.49 -2.72
N TYR A 270 8.75 0.77 -2.39
CA TYR A 270 8.44 1.90 -3.25
C TYR A 270 9.42 3.03 -3.00
N GLU A 271 9.73 3.78 -4.05
CA GLU A 271 10.58 4.96 -4.00
C GLU A 271 9.74 6.23 -3.96
N LEU A 272 10.08 7.17 -3.08
CA LEU A 272 9.48 8.50 -3.05
C LEU A 272 10.57 9.55 -3.29
N THR A 273 10.33 10.40 -4.27
CA THR A 273 11.10 11.63 -4.47
C THR A 273 10.39 12.76 -3.72
N GLY A 274 11.04 13.34 -2.73
CA GLY A 274 10.48 14.46 -1.98
C GLY A 274 10.71 15.78 -2.71
N SER A 275 9.73 16.68 -2.65
CA SER A 275 9.88 18.06 -3.14
C SER A 275 10.88 18.90 -2.31
N SER A 276 11.27 18.42 -1.13
CA SER A 276 12.13 19.13 -0.17
C SER A 276 13.51 18.48 0.03
N TYR A 277 13.77 17.31 -0.56
CA TYR A 277 15.05 16.62 -0.47
C TYR A 277 15.58 16.35 -1.86
N SER A 278 16.86 16.61 -2.07
CA SER A 278 17.55 16.39 -3.34
C SER A 278 17.82 14.91 -3.66
N GLY A 279 17.16 13.98 -2.98
CA GLY A 279 17.34 12.54 -3.15
C GLY A 279 16.02 11.76 -3.02
N ALA A 280 16.02 10.57 -3.60
CA ALA A 280 14.93 9.61 -3.42
C ALA A 280 15.14 8.79 -2.14
N ALA A 281 14.05 8.47 -1.45
CA ALA A 281 14.07 7.52 -0.35
C ALA A 281 13.33 6.24 -0.75
N LEU A 282 13.95 5.10 -0.45
CA LEU A 282 13.33 3.79 -0.59
C LEU A 282 12.62 3.43 0.71
N TYR A 283 11.37 3.02 0.59
CA TYR A 283 10.54 2.54 1.69
C TYR A 283 10.26 1.06 1.53
N VAL A 284 10.30 0.31 2.64
CA VAL A 284 10.02 -1.13 2.67
C VAL A 284 9.02 -1.43 3.77
N SER A 285 7.97 -2.16 3.42
CA SER A 285 6.90 -2.61 4.31
C SER A 285 6.64 -4.11 4.17
N GLY A 286 6.20 -4.77 5.24
CA GLY A 286 5.90 -6.20 5.24
C GLY A 286 7.14 -7.08 5.35
N GLY A 287 7.04 -8.28 4.80
CA GLY A 287 8.04 -9.32 4.99
C GLY A 287 7.98 -9.96 6.37
N ARG A 288 8.88 -10.92 6.62
CA ARG A 288 8.98 -11.63 7.91
C ARG A 288 10.32 -11.35 8.56
N THR A 289 10.25 -11.13 9.85
CA THR A 289 11.42 -11.02 10.73
C THR A 289 12.06 -12.39 10.96
N ALA A 290 13.23 -12.44 11.54
CA ALA A 290 13.97 -13.69 11.80
C ALA A 290 13.20 -14.69 12.67
N ASP A 291 12.28 -14.21 13.53
CA ASP A 291 11.39 -15.05 14.35
C ASP A 291 10.09 -15.48 13.62
N GLY A 292 9.99 -15.22 12.32
CA GLY A 292 8.87 -15.65 11.47
C GLY A 292 7.61 -14.80 11.55
N LYS A 293 7.62 -13.70 12.30
CA LYS A 293 6.47 -12.78 12.40
C LYS A 293 6.45 -11.79 11.25
N VAL A 294 5.27 -11.30 10.91
CA VAL A 294 5.15 -10.18 9.97
C VAL A 294 5.82 -8.96 10.56
N SER A 295 6.70 -8.31 9.80
CA SER A 295 7.31 -7.05 10.23
C SER A 295 6.23 -5.96 10.33
N PRO A 296 6.03 -5.34 11.51
CA PRO A 296 5.02 -4.32 11.71
C PRO A 296 5.48 -2.94 11.22
N ASN A 297 6.76 -2.78 10.95
CA ASN A 297 7.37 -1.47 10.73
C ASN A 297 7.38 -1.09 9.25
N LEU A 298 7.33 0.23 9.02
CA LEU A 298 7.75 0.85 7.77
C LEU A 298 9.19 1.32 7.93
N TRP A 299 10.06 0.82 7.07
CA TRP A 299 11.48 1.14 7.03
C TRP A 299 11.78 2.07 5.87
N ALA A 300 12.72 2.99 6.07
CA ALA A 300 13.18 3.89 5.02
C ALA A 300 14.70 3.98 4.99
N THR A 301 15.23 4.18 3.78
CA THR A 301 16.65 4.40 3.53
C THR A 301 16.85 5.36 2.36
N THR A 302 17.94 6.12 2.37
CA THR A 302 18.39 6.94 1.24
C THR A 302 19.63 6.38 0.55
N ASN A 303 20.27 5.37 1.15
CA ASN A 303 21.52 4.79 0.65
C ASN A 303 21.50 3.25 0.53
N GLY A 304 20.41 2.60 0.95
CA GLY A 304 20.24 1.15 0.90
C GLY A 304 20.97 0.37 2.02
N THR A 305 21.76 1.01 2.86
CA THR A 305 22.64 0.35 3.85
C THR A 305 22.48 0.83 5.27
N ALA A 306 21.82 1.97 5.48
CA ALA A 306 21.35 2.45 6.78
C ALA A 306 19.84 2.61 6.74
N TRP A 307 19.12 2.04 7.68
CA TRP A 307 17.68 1.96 7.70
C TRP A 307 17.08 2.51 8.99
N LEU A 308 16.01 3.29 8.84
CA LEU A 308 15.28 3.90 9.94
C LEU A 308 13.84 3.43 9.95
N ILE A 309 13.27 3.23 11.14
CA ILE A 309 11.82 3.04 11.31
C ILE A 309 11.15 4.41 11.21
N VAL A 310 10.27 4.56 10.24
CA VAL A 310 9.53 5.79 9.98
C VAL A 310 8.02 5.66 10.23
N GLY A 311 7.55 4.47 10.53
CA GLY A 311 6.15 4.17 10.83
C GLY A 311 5.92 2.72 11.23
N GLY A 312 4.66 2.33 11.36
CA GLY A 312 4.26 0.92 11.55
C GLY A 312 3.91 0.50 12.97
N LYS A 313 3.81 1.42 13.93
CA LYS A 313 3.68 1.14 15.38
C LYS A 313 2.39 0.45 15.85
N THR A 314 1.40 0.25 15.02
CA THR A 314 0.05 -0.16 15.47
C THR A 314 -0.23 -1.66 15.37
N GLN A 315 0.72 -2.46 14.88
CA GLN A 315 0.54 -3.90 14.71
C GLN A 315 1.54 -4.70 15.52
N ALA A 316 1.07 -5.47 16.52
CA ALA A 316 1.88 -6.53 17.11
C ALA A 316 2.23 -7.55 16.02
N GLY A 317 3.46 -8.05 16.02
CA GLY A 317 3.89 -9.03 15.03
C GLY A 317 2.97 -10.25 15.00
N VAL A 318 2.18 -10.39 13.94
CA VAL A 318 1.26 -11.51 13.75
C VAL A 318 2.05 -12.69 13.22
N SER A 319 1.83 -13.87 13.84
CA SER A 319 2.36 -15.14 13.30
C SER A 319 1.63 -15.49 12.01
N ALA A 320 2.33 -15.38 10.90
CA ALA A 320 1.77 -15.63 9.58
C ALA A 320 2.32 -16.92 8.96
N VAL A 321 1.43 -17.70 8.38
CA VAL A 321 1.81 -18.76 7.45
C VAL A 321 2.23 -18.14 6.13
N SER A 322 1.47 -17.13 5.68
CA SER A 322 1.76 -16.36 4.48
C SER A 322 1.26 -14.93 4.64
N GLN A 323 1.93 -13.99 4.00
CA GLN A 323 1.43 -12.63 3.85
C GLN A 323 1.70 -12.11 2.44
N SER A 324 0.82 -11.23 1.96
CA SER A 324 1.02 -10.51 0.71
C SER A 324 0.40 -9.13 0.77
N GLN A 325 0.90 -8.21 -0.02
CA GLN A 325 0.45 -6.83 -0.05
C GLN A 325 0.10 -6.40 -1.47
N ALA A 326 -0.99 -5.65 -1.59
CA ALA A 326 -1.37 -4.95 -2.80
C ALA A 326 -1.31 -3.44 -2.55
N TYR A 327 -0.51 -2.72 -3.32
CA TYR A 327 -0.44 -1.26 -3.28
C TYR A 327 -1.26 -0.66 -4.41
N VAL A 328 -2.26 0.12 -4.07
CA VAL A 328 -3.13 0.82 -5.01
C VAL A 328 -2.69 2.26 -5.09
N GLU A 329 -1.88 2.60 -6.11
CA GLU A 329 -1.25 3.90 -6.27
C GLU A 329 -2.26 5.05 -6.36
N SER A 330 -3.37 4.86 -7.08
CA SER A 330 -4.43 5.88 -7.24
C SER A 330 -5.04 6.32 -5.92
N GLN A 331 -4.98 5.45 -4.90
CA GLN A 331 -5.50 5.69 -3.56
C GLN A 331 -4.40 5.94 -2.53
N LYS A 332 -3.15 5.69 -2.88
CA LYS A 332 -2.00 5.67 -1.96
C LYS A 332 -2.21 4.72 -0.77
N ARG A 333 -2.95 3.63 -1.01
CA ARG A 333 -3.43 2.69 -0.01
C ARG A 333 -2.76 1.32 -0.19
N ILE A 334 -2.36 0.72 0.93
CA ILE A 334 -1.83 -0.65 0.97
C ILE A 334 -2.85 -1.55 1.65
N TYR A 335 -3.14 -2.68 1.01
CA TYR A 335 -3.90 -3.80 1.57
C TYR A 335 -2.95 -4.93 1.89
N ARG A 336 -2.85 -5.32 3.17
CA ARG A 336 -2.01 -6.42 3.63
C ARG A 336 -2.90 -7.59 4.05
N PHE A 337 -2.82 -8.66 3.30
CA PHE A 337 -3.50 -9.92 3.58
C PHE A 337 -2.54 -10.85 4.33
N VAL A 338 -3.00 -11.40 5.44
CA VAL A 338 -2.23 -12.31 6.30
C VAL A 338 -3.03 -13.58 6.50
N SER A 339 -2.51 -14.70 6.01
CA SER A 339 -3.01 -16.04 6.32
C SER A 339 -2.36 -16.49 7.63
N THR A 340 -3.16 -16.65 8.65
CA THR A 340 -2.75 -17.30 9.91
C THR A 340 -3.08 -18.80 9.88
N ALA A 341 -2.75 -19.53 10.93
CA ALA A 341 -3.14 -20.94 11.04
C ALA A 341 -4.67 -21.15 11.07
N SER A 342 -5.45 -20.12 11.43
CA SER A 342 -6.88 -20.21 11.66
C SER A 342 -7.77 -19.36 10.77
N THR A 343 -7.23 -18.29 10.18
CA THR A 343 -8.07 -17.30 9.46
C THR A 343 -7.27 -16.41 8.51
N LEU A 344 -7.98 -15.68 7.66
CA LEU A 344 -7.48 -14.55 6.89
C LEU A 344 -7.68 -13.27 7.69
N GLU A 345 -6.63 -12.48 7.82
CA GLU A 345 -6.66 -11.13 8.33
C GLU A 345 -6.34 -10.14 7.21
N LEU A 346 -6.95 -8.97 7.26
CA LEU A 346 -6.69 -7.87 6.34
C LEU A 346 -6.40 -6.61 7.14
N TYR A 347 -5.31 -5.97 6.82
CA TYR A 347 -4.91 -4.68 7.36
C TYR A 347 -4.83 -3.67 6.24
N ILE A 348 -5.26 -2.45 6.53
CA ILE A 348 -5.33 -1.35 5.56
C ILE A 348 -4.46 -0.20 6.08
N SER A 349 -3.66 0.36 5.20
CA SER A 349 -2.89 1.58 5.43
C SER A 349 -3.27 2.64 4.40
N ASP A 350 -3.69 3.81 4.86
CA ASP A 350 -4.04 4.97 4.03
C ASP A 350 -2.88 5.95 3.88
N ASP A 351 -1.74 5.65 4.50
CA ASP A 351 -0.54 6.49 4.54
C ASP A 351 0.72 5.72 4.12
N ARG A 352 0.55 4.81 3.16
CA ARG A 352 1.64 4.01 2.56
C ARG A 352 2.43 3.16 3.57
N GLY A 353 1.78 2.63 4.59
CA GLY A 353 2.38 1.72 5.56
C GLY A 353 2.91 2.39 6.82
N ALA A 354 2.74 3.71 6.98
CA ALA A 354 3.14 4.41 8.21
C ALA A 354 2.25 4.04 9.39
N THR A 355 0.94 3.89 9.17
CA THR A 355 0.00 3.37 10.15
C THR A 355 -0.89 2.29 9.55
N TRP A 356 -1.37 1.39 10.39
CA TRP A 356 -2.19 0.25 9.99
C TRP A 356 -3.43 0.15 10.85
N GLN A 357 -4.54 -0.20 10.23
CA GLN A 357 -5.78 -0.54 10.93
C GLN A 357 -6.31 -1.89 10.43
N GLU A 358 -6.85 -2.68 11.34
CA GLU A 358 -7.52 -3.93 10.99
C GLU A 358 -8.79 -3.60 10.20
N ALA A 359 -9.00 -4.35 9.11
CA ALA A 359 -10.16 -4.14 8.27
C ALA A 359 -11.43 -4.60 8.99
N ARG A 360 -12.50 -3.84 8.80
CA ARG A 360 -13.84 -4.18 9.33
C ARG A 360 -14.45 -5.37 8.59
N THR A 361 -15.47 -5.99 9.16
CA THR A 361 -16.17 -7.15 8.59
C THR A 361 -16.65 -6.91 7.16
N VAL A 362 -17.05 -5.69 6.81
CA VAL A 362 -17.47 -5.31 5.45
C VAL A 362 -16.38 -5.51 4.38
N ALA A 363 -15.11 -5.57 4.79
CA ALA A 363 -13.99 -5.84 3.89
C ALA A 363 -13.91 -7.31 3.43
N PHE A 364 -14.70 -8.19 4.01
CA PHE A 364 -14.71 -9.62 3.70
C PHE A 364 -16.02 -10.10 3.05
N SER A 365 -16.87 -9.17 2.60
CA SER A 365 -18.14 -9.54 1.97
C SER A 365 -17.91 -10.40 0.72
N GLY A 366 -18.44 -11.64 0.74
CA GLY A 366 -18.21 -12.64 -0.30
C GLY A 366 -16.99 -13.54 -0.08
N LEU A 367 -16.24 -13.37 1.04
CA LEU A 367 -15.18 -14.28 1.46
C LEU A 367 -15.52 -14.97 2.77
N THR A 368 -15.20 -16.25 2.85
CA THR A 368 -15.14 -17.00 4.11
C THR A 368 -13.70 -16.99 4.61
N ARG A 369 -13.42 -16.23 5.65
CA ARG A 369 -12.05 -16.00 6.16
C ARG A 369 -11.30 -17.30 6.51
N THR A 370 -12.01 -18.28 7.06
CA THR A 370 -11.43 -19.59 7.44
C THR A 370 -10.99 -20.43 6.25
N ASP A 371 -11.52 -20.18 5.04
CA ASP A 371 -11.10 -20.89 3.82
C ASP A 371 -9.68 -20.54 3.37
N PHE A 372 -9.10 -19.52 3.97
CA PHE A 372 -7.73 -19.07 3.71
C PHE A 372 -6.74 -19.47 4.81
N ALA A 373 -7.23 -20.09 5.89
CA ALA A 373 -6.39 -20.49 7.01
C ALA A 373 -5.26 -21.42 6.58
N GLY A 374 -4.02 -21.03 6.82
CA GLY A 374 -2.83 -21.80 6.48
C GLY A 374 -2.46 -21.87 4.99
N TYR A 375 -3.12 -21.11 4.12
CA TYR A 375 -2.82 -21.10 2.69
C TYR A 375 -1.75 -20.06 2.33
N PRO A 376 -0.91 -20.34 1.32
CA PRO A 376 -0.07 -19.30 0.71
C PRO A 376 -0.94 -18.31 -0.06
N LEU A 377 -0.59 -17.03 0.03
CA LEU A 377 -1.33 -15.92 -0.57
C LEU A 377 -0.44 -15.07 -1.46
N VAL A 378 -1.01 -14.57 -2.55
CA VAL A 378 -0.46 -13.48 -3.34
C VAL A 378 -1.57 -12.48 -3.65
N ALA A 379 -1.35 -11.23 -3.29
CA ALA A 379 -2.27 -10.13 -3.55
C ALA A 379 -1.62 -9.11 -4.50
N PHE A 380 -2.39 -8.58 -5.43
CA PHE A 380 -1.93 -7.55 -6.35
C PHE A 380 -3.11 -6.69 -6.83
N PRO A 381 -2.87 -5.41 -7.18
CA PRO A 381 -3.91 -4.51 -7.65
C PRO A 381 -4.20 -4.73 -9.13
N SER A 382 -5.36 -4.27 -9.59
CA SER A 382 -5.60 -4.01 -11.00
C SER A 382 -4.89 -2.73 -11.45
N SER A 383 -4.64 -2.60 -12.75
CA SER A 383 -3.99 -1.41 -13.33
C SER A 383 -4.83 -0.14 -13.21
N ASP A 384 -6.16 -0.26 -13.18
CA ASP A 384 -7.09 0.86 -12.97
C ASP A 384 -7.24 1.25 -11.50
N GLY A 385 -6.72 0.44 -10.58
CA GLY A 385 -6.79 0.67 -9.14
C GLY A 385 -8.19 0.53 -8.55
N GLU A 386 -9.12 -0.16 -9.21
CA GLU A 386 -10.48 -0.39 -8.73
C GLU A 386 -10.70 -1.79 -8.14
N THR A 387 -9.73 -2.68 -8.32
CA THR A 387 -9.81 -4.09 -7.93
C THR A 387 -8.52 -4.53 -7.25
N VAL A 388 -8.66 -5.39 -6.26
CA VAL A 388 -7.55 -6.17 -5.70
C VAL A 388 -7.81 -7.65 -6.01
N TYR A 389 -6.82 -8.29 -6.57
CA TYR A 389 -6.81 -9.73 -6.78
C TYR A 389 -6.13 -10.41 -5.60
N LEU A 390 -6.76 -11.47 -5.09
CA LEU A 390 -6.19 -12.31 -4.03
C LEU A 390 -6.12 -13.76 -4.54
N LEU A 391 -4.93 -14.23 -4.80
CA LEU A 391 -4.66 -15.59 -5.22
C LEU A 391 -4.33 -16.44 -3.99
N ARG A 392 -5.09 -17.49 -3.78
CA ARG A 392 -4.87 -18.52 -2.77
C ARG A 392 -4.19 -19.72 -3.43
N GLY A 393 -3.01 -20.06 -2.98
CA GLY A 393 -2.27 -21.22 -3.48
C GLY A 393 -2.78 -22.56 -2.92
N ALA A 394 -1.94 -23.58 -2.95
CA ALA A 394 -2.25 -24.92 -2.49
C ALA A 394 -1.50 -25.26 -1.20
N LYS A 395 -2.12 -26.00 -0.28
CA LYS A 395 -1.46 -26.56 0.91
C LYS A 395 -0.82 -27.91 0.62
N THR A 396 -1.44 -28.68 -0.26
CA THR A 396 -1.06 -30.05 -0.58
C THR A 396 -0.93 -30.25 -2.09
N ALA A 397 -0.17 -31.24 -2.49
CA ALA A 397 -0.08 -31.64 -3.89
C ALA A 397 -1.45 -32.08 -4.41
N GLY A 398 -1.84 -31.59 -5.58
CA GLY A 398 -3.12 -31.89 -6.22
C GLY A 398 -4.26 -30.92 -5.85
N GLU A 399 -4.09 -30.04 -4.89
CA GLU A 399 -5.05 -28.98 -4.62
C GLU A 399 -4.93 -27.86 -5.66
N SER A 400 -6.06 -27.32 -6.10
CA SER A 400 -6.10 -26.22 -7.07
C SER A 400 -5.99 -24.87 -6.37
N ALA A 401 -5.25 -23.96 -6.97
CA ALA A 401 -5.26 -22.56 -6.58
C ALA A 401 -6.60 -21.91 -6.95
N LYS A 402 -6.93 -20.82 -6.25
CA LYS A 402 -8.15 -20.04 -6.48
C LYS A 402 -7.83 -18.57 -6.56
N LEU A 403 -8.47 -17.87 -7.51
CA LEU A 403 -8.37 -16.43 -7.64
C LEU A 403 -9.67 -15.78 -7.15
N PHE A 404 -9.53 -14.83 -6.25
CA PHE A 404 -10.62 -14.01 -5.77
C PHE A 404 -10.45 -12.58 -6.28
N VAL A 405 -11.56 -11.98 -6.72
CA VAL A 405 -11.63 -10.62 -7.26
C VAL A 405 -12.36 -9.75 -6.25
N GLY A 406 -11.65 -8.85 -5.62
CA GLY A 406 -12.17 -7.90 -4.65
C GLY A 406 -12.39 -6.54 -5.31
N LYS A 407 -13.63 -6.23 -5.62
CA LYS A 407 -14.00 -4.88 -6.06
C LYS A 407 -14.26 -4.03 -4.82
N PHE A 408 -13.52 -2.97 -4.69
CA PHE A 408 -13.85 -1.97 -3.71
C PHE A 408 -14.55 -0.82 -4.42
N GLY A 409 -15.60 -0.34 -3.85
CA GLY A 409 -16.46 0.63 -4.49
C GLY A 409 -15.87 2.02 -4.62
N GLY A 410 -14.59 2.10 -4.79
CA GLY A 410 -13.84 3.30 -5.02
C GLY A 410 -14.02 4.33 -3.90
N LEU A 411 -13.01 5.14 -3.68
CA LEU A 411 -13.11 6.36 -2.88
C LEU A 411 -13.89 7.43 -3.69
N LYS A 412 -15.02 7.03 -4.31
CA LYS A 412 -15.88 7.99 -5.00
C LYS A 412 -16.41 8.94 -3.95
N THR A 413 -15.91 10.14 -4.01
CA THR A 413 -16.46 11.25 -3.23
C THR A 413 -17.60 11.86 -4.01
N VAL A 414 -18.73 12.12 -3.35
CA VAL A 414 -19.73 13.03 -3.91
C VAL A 414 -19.13 14.43 -3.78
N THR A 415 -18.96 15.09 -4.92
CA THR A 415 -18.86 16.55 -5.00
C THR A 415 -20.21 17.00 -5.54
N GLU A 416 -21.05 17.52 -4.69
CA GLU A 416 -22.21 18.29 -5.11
C GLU A 416 -21.83 19.75 -5.40
#